data_05b1cfb7e610579a83331320585010a4
#
_entry.id   05b1cfb7e610579a83331320585010a4
#
_cell.length_a   1.000
_cell.length_b   1.000
_cell.length_c   1.000
_cell.angle_alpha   90.00
_cell.angle_beta   90.00
_cell.angle_gamma   90.00
#
_symmetry.space_group_name_H-M   'P 1'
#
loop_
_entity.id
_entity.type
_entity.pdbx_description
1 polymer ?
#
loop_
_entity_poly.entity_id
_entity_poly.type
_entity_poly.pdbx_seq_one_letter_code
_entity_poly.pdbx_strand_id
1 'polypeptide(L)'
;MRAQMPENGAPTLSVVVPCYNERATVSELLHRVRAVPIDKEIIVIDDQSTDGSRDVVAALAREWPELRHVIQPENMGKGAALRRGFEEARGEVVIVQDADLEYDPDEFPKLIQPILDGHADVVFGSRFEGHPRRVMLFWHRMGNTFLTFLSNMTTNLDLTDMETCYKAFRRDVIQSIRINSNRFGFEPEITAKVAKRGYRIFEVPISYYGRDYWEGKKINWKDGFSALWTILRYGLFTDRASEPRTYTQLRRRARLRNYNRWVWERVRPFVGQRVLEVGAGSGTMTRFMYGRELIVASDKETPYVDRLRNAFRRRPGILVERFDLESDPPQNMTGHRFDTVTAINVLEHTTDDVRALRTAHALLVPGGRVVIFVPAGKALFGSMDRGIGHERRYEMDELLGKLKESGFEIEYAGFQNRAAKLAWWLNAKVFGRRALPSAQSRIFDSLVPLFRALEGDNPSSGLSLIAVGRKAA
;
A
#
# COMPACT_ATOMS: atom_id res chain seq x y z
N MET A 1 -16.97 2.28 -24.99
CA MET A 1 -17.32 2.79 -23.65
C MET A 1 -16.45 4.01 -23.39
N ARG A 2 -17.05 5.19 -23.21
CA ARG A 2 -16.28 6.42 -22.94
C ARG A 2 -15.63 6.30 -21.57
N ALA A 3 -14.30 6.46 -21.50
CA ALA A 3 -13.60 6.65 -20.26
C ALA A 3 -14.21 7.84 -19.51
N GLN A 4 -14.61 7.66 -18.27
CA GLN A 4 -15.03 8.76 -17.40
C GLN A 4 -13.82 9.67 -17.21
N MET A 5 -13.98 10.96 -17.54
CA MET A 5 -13.00 12.00 -17.25
C MET A 5 -12.75 12.06 -15.73
N PRO A 6 -11.49 12.18 -15.27
CA PRO A 6 -11.20 12.29 -13.86
C PRO A 6 -11.83 13.56 -13.26
N GLU A 7 -12.49 13.39 -12.13
CA GLU A 7 -13.10 14.48 -11.34
C GLU A 7 -12.01 15.38 -10.74
N ASN A 8 -11.41 16.31 -11.39
CA ASN A 8 -10.58 17.39 -10.85
C ASN A 8 -9.52 17.95 -11.84
N GLY A 9 -9.70 17.84 -13.16
CA GLY A 9 -8.75 18.47 -14.09
C GLY A 9 -7.31 17.92 -14.08
N ALA A 10 -7.07 16.77 -13.44
CA ALA A 10 -5.78 16.08 -13.51
C ALA A 10 -5.67 15.23 -14.78
N PRO A 11 -4.50 15.14 -15.43
CA PRO A 11 -4.34 14.33 -16.64
C PRO A 11 -4.47 12.83 -16.34
N THR A 12 -4.83 12.04 -17.35
CA THR A 12 -4.89 10.58 -17.21
C THR A 12 -3.50 9.97 -16.98
N LEU A 13 -2.48 10.51 -17.65
CA LEU A 13 -1.12 9.94 -17.67
C LEU A 13 -0.07 10.99 -17.33
N SER A 14 0.87 10.66 -16.45
CA SER A 14 2.15 11.37 -16.30
C SER A 14 3.27 10.53 -16.92
N VAL A 15 3.94 11.08 -17.93
CA VAL A 15 5.11 10.45 -18.55
C VAL A 15 6.37 11.04 -17.93
N VAL A 16 7.12 10.24 -17.16
CA VAL A 16 8.37 10.66 -16.51
C VAL A 16 9.55 10.25 -17.37
N VAL A 17 10.31 11.25 -17.83
CA VAL A 17 11.45 11.08 -18.75
C VAL A 17 12.75 11.51 -18.04
N PRO A 18 13.56 10.57 -17.52
CA PRO A 18 14.91 10.90 -17.05
C PRO A 18 15.80 11.17 -18.26
N CYS A 19 16.48 12.32 -18.27
CA CYS A 19 17.31 12.76 -19.39
C CYS A 19 18.74 13.08 -18.93
N TYR A 20 19.74 12.47 -19.55
CA TYR A 20 21.15 12.80 -19.37
C TYR A 20 21.94 12.56 -20.65
N ASN A 21 22.38 13.64 -21.31
CA ASN A 21 23.17 13.61 -22.54
C ASN A 21 22.51 12.75 -23.65
N GLU A 22 21.30 13.15 -24.07
CA GLU A 22 20.48 12.49 -25.11
C GLU A 22 20.04 13.52 -26.18
N ARG A 23 20.91 14.49 -26.53
CA ARG A 23 20.60 15.56 -27.51
C ARG A 23 20.10 15.02 -28.84
N ALA A 24 20.65 13.89 -29.29
CA ALA A 24 20.31 13.31 -30.58
C ALA A 24 18.90 12.71 -30.65
N THR A 25 18.34 12.29 -29.52
CA THR A 25 17.11 11.47 -29.45
C THR A 25 15.97 12.17 -28.74
N VAL A 26 16.26 13.03 -27.74
CA VAL A 26 15.23 13.57 -26.83
C VAL A 26 14.14 14.36 -27.56
N SER A 27 14.49 15.14 -28.60
CA SER A 27 13.49 15.91 -29.35
C SER A 27 12.51 15.01 -30.08
N GLU A 28 13.01 14.01 -30.81
CA GLU A 28 12.18 13.06 -31.53
C GLU A 28 11.30 12.25 -30.58
N LEU A 29 11.87 11.75 -29.48
CA LEU A 29 11.13 11.04 -28.46
C LEU A 29 9.96 11.87 -27.93
N LEU A 30 10.22 13.12 -27.54
CA LEU A 30 9.17 13.97 -26.97
C LEU A 30 8.04 14.25 -27.95
N HIS A 31 8.35 14.39 -29.28
CA HIS A 31 7.33 14.50 -30.30
C HIS A 31 6.49 13.21 -30.43
N ARG A 32 7.12 12.03 -30.40
CA ARG A 32 6.41 10.74 -30.38
C ARG A 32 5.53 10.60 -29.14
N VAL A 33 6.05 10.91 -27.95
CA VAL A 33 5.27 10.90 -26.70
C VAL A 33 4.07 11.84 -26.81
N ARG A 34 4.26 13.05 -27.33
CA ARG A 34 3.18 14.02 -27.51
C ARG A 34 2.12 13.52 -28.47
N ALA A 35 2.48 12.84 -29.54
CA ALA A 35 1.57 12.33 -30.57
C ALA A 35 0.60 11.23 -30.07
N VAL A 36 0.94 10.50 -29.01
CA VAL A 36 0.06 9.46 -28.45
C VAL A 36 -1.28 10.07 -28.02
N PRO A 37 -2.43 9.55 -28.46
CA PRO A 37 -3.76 10.14 -28.22
C PRO A 37 -4.30 9.83 -26.82
N ILE A 38 -3.58 10.25 -25.78
CA ILE A 38 -3.95 10.13 -24.35
C ILE A 38 -3.78 11.51 -23.73
N ASP A 39 -4.73 11.94 -22.90
CA ASP A 39 -4.56 13.14 -22.06
C ASP A 39 -3.42 12.92 -21.07
N LYS A 40 -2.37 13.76 -21.16
CA LYS A 40 -1.12 13.55 -20.43
C LYS A 40 -0.37 14.82 -20.11
N GLU A 41 0.45 14.74 -19.08
CA GLU A 41 1.59 15.61 -18.83
C GLU A 41 2.89 14.87 -19.13
N ILE A 42 3.92 15.60 -19.55
CA ILE A 42 5.26 15.09 -19.81
C ILE A 42 6.21 15.78 -18.83
N ILE A 43 6.95 15.01 -18.04
CA ILE A 43 7.85 15.53 -17.01
C ILE A 43 9.27 15.07 -17.35
N VAL A 44 10.06 15.96 -17.92
CA VAL A 44 11.48 15.70 -18.23
C VAL A 44 12.33 16.14 -17.04
N ILE A 45 13.07 15.20 -16.48
CA ILE A 45 14.04 15.47 -15.41
C ILE A 45 15.45 15.43 -16.01
N ASP A 46 16.01 16.61 -16.22
CA ASP A 46 17.40 16.77 -16.70
C ASP A 46 18.39 16.54 -15.54
N ASP A 47 19.19 15.49 -15.65
CA ASP A 47 20.19 15.10 -14.65
C ASP A 47 21.55 15.77 -14.90
N GLN A 48 21.55 17.08 -15.17
CA GLN A 48 22.72 17.90 -15.47
C GLN A 48 23.39 17.55 -16.82
N SER A 49 22.58 17.49 -17.90
CA SER A 49 23.10 17.30 -19.25
C SER A 49 24.10 18.41 -19.68
N THR A 50 25.15 18.03 -20.41
CA THR A 50 26.23 18.90 -20.87
C THR A 50 26.38 18.96 -22.38
N ASP A 51 25.59 18.17 -23.13
CA ASP A 51 25.64 18.01 -24.58
C ASP A 51 24.66 18.92 -25.34
N GLY A 52 23.90 19.78 -24.65
CA GLY A 52 22.85 20.62 -25.19
C GLY A 52 21.45 20.01 -25.17
N SER A 53 21.25 18.82 -24.59
CA SER A 53 19.92 18.23 -24.35
C SER A 53 19.03 19.18 -23.60
N ARG A 54 19.56 19.86 -22.58
CA ARG A 54 18.83 20.82 -21.73
C ARG A 54 18.21 21.96 -22.56
N ASP A 55 18.94 22.49 -23.51
CA ASP A 55 18.47 23.62 -24.34
C ASP A 55 17.33 23.18 -25.25
N VAL A 56 17.42 21.96 -25.80
CA VAL A 56 16.37 21.34 -26.61
C VAL A 56 15.10 21.18 -25.79
N VAL A 57 15.19 20.59 -24.61
CA VAL A 57 14.01 20.38 -23.73
C VAL A 57 13.42 21.71 -23.27
N ALA A 58 14.28 22.69 -22.92
CA ALA A 58 13.83 24.02 -22.51
C ALA A 58 13.11 24.78 -23.63
N ALA A 59 13.53 24.62 -24.88
CA ALA A 59 12.83 25.18 -26.03
C ALA A 59 11.43 24.58 -26.21
N LEU A 60 11.33 23.25 -26.19
CA LEU A 60 10.03 22.56 -26.30
C LEU A 60 9.09 22.90 -25.14
N ALA A 61 9.60 23.02 -23.93
CA ALA A 61 8.78 23.36 -22.74
C ALA A 61 8.19 24.78 -22.79
N ARG A 62 8.77 25.70 -23.58
CA ARG A 62 8.16 27.03 -23.81
C ARG A 62 6.98 26.98 -24.76
N GLU A 63 6.96 26.00 -25.65
CA GLU A 63 5.92 25.84 -26.67
C GLU A 63 4.80 24.90 -26.25
N TRP A 64 5.09 23.93 -25.37
CA TRP A 64 4.16 22.87 -24.99
C TRP A 64 3.72 23.00 -23.53
N PRO A 65 2.48 23.43 -23.25
CA PRO A 65 1.98 23.63 -21.89
C PRO A 65 1.97 22.33 -21.04
N GLU A 66 1.84 21.18 -21.72
CA GLU A 66 1.85 19.85 -21.10
C GLU A 66 3.27 19.36 -20.71
N LEU A 67 4.34 20.02 -21.20
CA LEU A 67 5.72 19.63 -20.95
C LEU A 67 6.32 20.44 -19.78
N ARG A 68 6.75 19.74 -18.76
CA ARG A 68 7.45 20.31 -17.61
C ARG A 68 8.93 19.90 -17.65
N HIS A 69 9.81 20.88 -17.61
CA HIS A 69 11.26 20.68 -17.56
C HIS A 69 11.78 20.96 -16.15
N VAL A 70 12.32 19.94 -15.49
CA VAL A 70 12.89 20.01 -14.15
C VAL A 70 14.37 19.68 -14.22
N ILE A 71 15.22 20.55 -13.68
CA ILE A 71 16.67 20.38 -13.70
C ILE A 71 17.14 19.92 -12.31
N GLN A 72 17.91 18.85 -12.24
CA GLN A 72 18.55 18.39 -11.02
C GLN A 72 19.70 19.34 -10.62
N PRO A 73 20.00 19.53 -9.32
CA PRO A 73 21.09 20.41 -8.87
C PRO A 73 22.49 19.88 -9.30
N GLU A 74 22.63 18.56 -9.39
CA GLU A 74 23.83 17.85 -9.82
C GLU A 74 23.47 16.54 -10.51
N ASN A 75 24.42 15.88 -11.18
CA ASN A 75 24.19 14.55 -11.75
C ASN A 75 24.08 13.51 -10.65
N MET A 76 22.85 13.08 -10.39
CA MET A 76 22.50 12.12 -9.33
C MET A 76 22.19 10.73 -9.86
N GLY A 77 21.97 10.57 -11.16
CA GLY A 77 21.66 9.32 -11.86
C GLY A 77 20.18 9.06 -12.05
N LYS A 78 19.86 8.08 -12.92
CA LYS A 78 18.51 7.72 -13.38
C LYS A 78 17.50 7.53 -12.24
N GLY A 79 17.86 6.77 -11.21
CA GLY A 79 16.94 6.51 -10.08
C GLY A 79 16.57 7.76 -9.29
N ALA A 80 17.52 8.72 -9.14
CA ALA A 80 17.25 10.01 -8.51
C ALA A 80 16.34 10.89 -9.38
N ALA A 81 16.57 10.91 -10.69
CA ALA A 81 15.74 11.62 -11.65
C ALA A 81 14.30 11.05 -11.64
N LEU A 82 14.14 9.75 -11.67
CA LEU A 82 12.83 9.08 -11.57
C LEU A 82 12.11 9.42 -10.26
N ARG A 83 12.80 9.36 -9.12
CA ARG A 83 12.22 9.74 -7.82
C ARG A 83 11.64 11.15 -7.86
N ARG A 84 12.42 12.12 -8.40
CA ARG A 84 11.95 13.50 -8.56
C ARG A 84 10.74 13.58 -9.48
N GLY A 85 10.76 12.89 -10.62
CA GLY A 85 9.64 12.86 -11.56
C GLY A 85 8.36 12.26 -10.96
N PHE A 86 8.47 11.24 -10.13
CA PHE A 86 7.31 10.65 -9.44
C PHE A 86 6.70 11.59 -8.40
N GLU A 87 7.51 12.37 -7.70
CA GLU A 87 7.03 13.39 -6.76
C GLU A 87 6.23 14.48 -7.48
N GLU A 88 6.62 14.83 -8.69
CA GLU A 88 6.00 15.88 -9.52
C GLU A 88 4.74 15.40 -10.27
N ALA A 89 4.54 14.09 -10.42
CA ALA A 89 3.49 13.50 -11.22
C ALA A 89 2.09 13.76 -10.65
N ARG A 90 1.13 14.14 -11.52
CA ARG A 90 -0.27 14.47 -11.19
C ARG A 90 -1.28 13.53 -11.84
N GLY A 91 -0.89 12.82 -12.91
CA GLY A 91 -1.76 11.90 -13.64
C GLY A 91 -2.24 10.73 -12.80
N GLU A 92 -3.35 10.11 -13.18
CA GLU A 92 -3.87 8.92 -12.51
C GLU A 92 -2.87 7.75 -12.60
N VAL A 93 -2.23 7.62 -13.76
CA VAL A 93 -1.17 6.64 -14.04
C VAL A 93 0.14 7.37 -14.28
N VAL A 94 1.24 6.80 -13.82
CA VAL A 94 2.61 7.29 -14.04
C VAL A 94 3.39 6.23 -14.80
N ILE A 95 3.97 6.60 -15.94
CA ILE A 95 4.82 5.72 -16.75
C ILE A 95 6.24 6.25 -16.84
N VAL A 96 7.21 5.35 -16.84
CA VAL A 96 8.61 5.68 -17.10
C VAL A 96 8.90 5.56 -18.59
N GLN A 97 9.55 6.56 -19.16
CA GLN A 97 10.02 6.58 -20.55
C GLN A 97 11.49 7.01 -20.58
N ASP A 98 12.39 6.17 -21.04
CA ASP A 98 13.78 6.57 -21.24
C ASP A 98 13.90 7.60 -22.39
N ALA A 99 14.87 8.52 -22.30
CA ALA A 99 15.05 9.62 -23.26
C ALA A 99 15.65 9.18 -24.61
N ASP A 100 15.88 7.87 -24.77
CA ASP A 100 16.30 7.25 -26.02
C ASP A 100 15.10 6.77 -26.87
N LEU A 101 15.38 6.18 -28.01
CA LEU A 101 14.38 5.66 -28.93
C LEU A 101 14.27 4.12 -28.87
N GLU A 102 14.75 3.50 -27.78
CA GLU A 102 14.70 2.04 -27.66
C GLU A 102 13.28 1.49 -27.41
N TYR A 103 12.37 2.30 -26.84
CA TYR A 103 10.99 1.96 -26.52
C TYR A 103 10.00 2.83 -27.32
N ASP A 104 8.88 2.27 -27.68
CA ASP A 104 7.87 2.92 -28.52
C ASP A 104 6.72 3.50 -27.67
N PRO A 105 6.53 4.85 -27.67
CA PRO A 105 5.42 5.48 -26.95
C PRO A 105 4.01 5.07 -27.42
N ASP A 106 3.85 4.58 -28.65
CA ASP A 106 2.57 4.07 -29.15
C ASP A 106 2.05 2.87 -28.35
N GLU A 107 2.91 2.28 -27.52
CA GLU A 107 2.53 1.18 -26.63
C GLU A 107 1.97 1.61 -25.27
N PHE A 108 1.96 2.92 -24.96
CA PHE A 108 1.39 3.41 -23.69
C PHE A 108 -0.04 2.94 -23.45
N PRO A 109 -0.97 2.95 -24.45
CA PRO A 109 -2.34 2.49 -24.19
C PRO A 109 -2.40 1.08 -23.60
N LYS A 110 -1.63 0.12 -24.13
CA LYS A 110 -1.65 -1.26 -23.63
C LYS A 110 -0.99 -1.42 -22.25
N LEU A 111 0.01 -0.55 -21.93
CA LEU A 111 0.69 -0.55 -20.62
C LEU A 111 -0.21 0.02 -19.52
N ILE A 112 -1.00 1.04 -19.82
CA ILE A 112 -1.84 1.70 -18.81
C ILE A 112 -3.23 1.06 -18.68
N GLN A 113 -3.75 0.40 -19.72
CA GLN A 113 -5.10 -0.16 -19.74
C GLN A 113 -5.39 -1.10 -18.56
N PRO A 114 -4.51 -2.06 -18.16
CA PRO A 114 -4.77 -2.92 -17.01
C PRO A 114 -4.90 -2.15 -15.69
N ILE A 115 -4.27 -0.97 -15.59
CA ILE A 115 -4.41 -0.08 -14.43
C ILE A 115 -5.75 0.65 -14.48
N LEU A 116 -6.10 1.25 -15.62
CA LEU A 116 -7.35 1.98 -15.80
C LEU A 116 -8.59 1.07 -15.63
N ASP A 117 -8.50 -0.17 -16.10
CA ASP A 117 -9.54 -1.20 -15.86
C ASP A 117 -9.53 -1.72 -14.42
N GLY A 118 -8.51 -1.34 -13.65
CA GLY A 118 -8.31 -1.74 -12.26
C GLY A 118 -8.00 -3.20 -12.05
N HIS A 119 -7.41 -3.83 -13.02
CA HIS A 119 -6.86 -5.17 -12.89
C HIS A 119 -5.50 -5.16 -12.23
N ALA A 120 -4.67 -4.16 -12.54
CA ALA A 120 -3.32 -3.98 -12.06
C ALA A 120 -3.15 -2.73 -11.19
N ASP A 121 -2.15 -2.75 -10.34
CA ASP A 121 -1.62 -1.58 -9.62
C ASP A 121 -0.30 -1.12 -10.24
N VAL A 122 0.41 -2.08 -10.87
CA VAL A 122 1.68 -1.89 -11.58
C VAL A 122 1.68 -2.76 -12.83
N VAL A 123 2.20 -2.23 -13.93
CA VAL A 123 2.38 -2.98 -15.19
C VAL A 123 3.83 -2.88 -15.63
N PHE A 124 4.44 -4.01 -15.95
CA PHE A 124 5.77 -4.13 -16.51
C PHE A 124 5.64 -4.48 -18.01
N GLY A 125 6.45 -3.83 -18.84
CA GLY A 125 6.61 -4.25 -20.23
C GLY A 125 7.62 -5.39 -20.33
N SER A 126 7.33 -6.44 -21.09
CA SER A 126 8.30 -7.51 -21.37
C SER A 126 8.85 -7.41 -22.79
N ARG A 127 10.18 -7.30 -22.89
CA ARG A 127 10.90 -7.36 -24.17
C ARG A 127 11.05 -8.77 -24.70
N PHE A 128 10.68 -9.79 -23.90
CA PHE A 128 10.88 -11.21 -24.22
C PHE A 128 9.61 -11.91 -24.67
N GLU A 129 8.44 -11.42 -24.35
CA GLU A 129 7.14 -12.00 -24.74
C GLU A 129 6.57 -11.37 -26.02
N GLY A 130 7.04 -10.17 -26.43
CA GLY A 130 6.51 -9.41 -27.56
C GLY A 130 7.19 -9.67 -28.89
N HIS A 131 6.46 -9.43 -29.98
CA HIS A 131 6.97 -9.38 -31.35
C HIS A 131 6.37 -8.15 -32.06
N PRO A 132 7.13 -7.45 -32.92
CA PRO A 132 8.54 -7.65 -33.27
C PRO A 132 9.51 -7.06 -32.24
N ARG A 133 10.73 -7.60 -32.19
CA ARG A 133 11.85 -7.06 -31.42
C ARG A 133 13.15 -7.19 -32.17
N ARG A 134 14.09 -6.25 -32.03
CA ARG A 134 15.46 -6.43 -32.46
C ARG A 134 16.12 -7.54 -31.62
N VAL A 135 16.83 -8.47 -32.26
CA VAL A 135 17.50 -9.58 -31.56
C VAL A 135 18.59 -9.02 -30.64
N MET A 136 18.52 -9.35 -29.38
CA MET A 136 19.53 -8.93 -28.39
C MET A 136 20.81 -9.75 -28.51
N LEU A 137 21.94 -9.18 -28.08
CA LEU A 137 23.19 -9.93 -27.91
C LEU A 137 22.99 -11.05 -26.87
N PHE A 138 23.51 -12.22 -27.17
CA PHE A 138 23.31 -13.44 -26.36
C PHE A 138 23.66 -13.21 -24.87
N TRP A 139 24.83 -12.67 -24.57
CA TRP A 139 25.27 -12.47 -23.18
C TRP A 139 24.45 -11.41 -22.43
N HIS A 140 23.93 -10.39 -23.10
CA HIS A 140 23.01 -9.44 -22.49
C HIS A 140 21.70 -10.09 -22.12
N ARG A 141 21.16 -10.93 -22.99
CA ARG A 141 19.96 -11.69 -22.71
C ARG A 141 20.17 -12.63 -21.52
N MET A 142 21.29 -13.37 -21.51
CA MET A 142 21.62 -14.28 -20.40
C MET A 142 21.75 -13.54 -19.06
N GLY A 143 22.45 -12.39 -19.05
CA GLY A 143 22.58 -11.56 -17.85
C GLY A 143 21.22 -11.07 -17.34
N ASN A 144 20.38 -10.57 -18.23
CA ASN A 144 19.03 -10.11 -17.87
C ASN A 144 18.16 -11.26 -17.34
N THR A 145 18.19 -12.42 -18.00
CA THR A 145 17.45 -13.63 -17.56
C THR A 145 17.92 -14.08 -16.18
N PHE A 146 19.22 -14.06 -15.92
CA PHE A 146 19.77 -14.42 -14.61
C PHE A 146 19.36 -13.44 -13.50
N LEU A 147 19.41 -12.12 -13.74
CA LEU A 147 18.97 -11.11 -12.79
C LEU A 147 17.46 -11.22 -12.53
N THR A 148 16.66 -11.42 -13.58
CA THR A 148 15.21 -11.62 -13.44
C THR A 148 14.90 -12.89 -12.65
N PHE A 149 15.60 -14.00 -12.90
CA PHE A 149 15.45 -15.24 -12.13
C PHE A 149 15.75 -15.03 -10.63
N LEU A 150 16.83 -14.36 -10.28
CA LEU A 150 17.16 -14.06 -8.88
C LEU A 150 16.15 -13.12 -8.23
N SER A 151 15.67 -12.13 -8.98
CA SER A 151 14.60 -11.25 -8.52
C SER A 151 13.33 -12.05 -8.23
N ASN A 152 12.91 -12.93 -9.14
CA ASN A 152 11.73 -13.78 -8.98
C ASN A 152 11.86 -14.70 -7.76
N MET A 153 13.02 -15.33 -7.55
CA MET A 153 13.28 -16.16 -6.36
C MET A 153 13.08 -15.37 -5.04
N THR A 154 13.56 -14.13 -4.99
CA THR A 154 13.54 -13.33 -3.76
C THR A 154 12.21 -12.63 -3.51
N THR A 155 11.42 -12.40 -4.56
CA THR A 155 10.13 -11.69 -4.52
C THR A 155 8.91 -12.61 -4.62
N ASN A 156 9.12 -13.86 -5.03
CA ASN A 156 8.08 -14.85 -5.37
C ASN A 156 7.16 -14.31 -6.48
N LEU A 157 7.75 -13.67 -7.50
CA LEU A 157 7.10 -13.27 -8.74
C LEU A 157 7.50 -14.25 -9.87
N ASP A 158 6.81 -14.15 -11.00
CA ASP A 158 7.11 -14.88 -12.24
C ASP A 158 7.16 -13.87 -13.40
N LEU A 159 8.07 -12.89 -13.29
CA LEU A 159 8.32 -11.92 -14.35
C LEU A 159 9.25 -12.51 -15.40
N THR A 160 9.06 -12.13 -16.65
CA THR A 160 9.96 -12.48 -17.76
C THR A 160 11.05 -11.43 -17.96
N ASP A 161 10.79 -10.15 -17.59
CA ASP A 161 11.70 -9.03 -17.79
C ASP A 161 11.67 -8.01 -16.63
N MET A 162 12.46 -8.24 -15.59
CA MET A 162 12.57 -7.31 -14.46
C MET A 162 13.28 -6.00 -14.80
N GLU A 163 14.26 -6.05 -15.71
CA GLU A 163 15.13 -4.91 -16.07
C GLU A 163 14.52 -3.97 -17.13
N THR A 164 13.29 -4.21 -17.57
CA THR A 164 12.61 -3.33 -18.53
C THR A 164 12.49 -1.90 -17.98
N CYS A 165 12.67 -0.88 -18.82
CA CYS A 165 12.37 0.50 -18.47
C CYS A 165 10.86 0.71 -18.36
N TYR A 166 10.08 0.16 -19.32
CA TYR A 166 8.64 0.37 -19.35
C TYR A 166 7.95 -0.24 -18.12
N LYS A 167 7.70 0.65 -17.17
CA LYS A 167 6.92 0.36 -15.97
C LYS A 167 5.86 1.45 -15.80
N ALA A 168 4.61 1.04 -15.72
CA ALA A 168 3.49 1.91 -15.42
C ALA A 168 2.96 1.62 -14.01
N PHE A 169 2.58 2.67 -13.29
CA PHE A 169 2.14 2.61 -11.92
C PHE A 169 0.88 3.43 -11.72
N ARG A 170 0.00 3.03 -10.85
CA ARG A 170 -0.93 3.97 -10.25
C ARG A 170 -0.11 5.04 -9.51
N ARG A 171 -0.53 6.31 -9.61
CA ARG A 171 0.18 7.42 -8.97
C ARG A 171 0.35 7.22 -7.46
N ASP A 172 -0.73 6.87 -6.76
CA ASP A 172 -0.70 6.65 -5.31
C ASP A 172 0.25 5.51 -4.91
N VAL A 173 0.39 4.48 -5.75
CA VAL A 173 1.33 3.38 -5.52
C VAL A 173 2.76 3.88 -5.58
N ILE A 174 3.15 4.51 -6.68
CA ILE A 174 4.56 4.92 -6.86
C ILE A 174 4.96 6.03 -5.89
N GLN A 175 4.08 7.00 -5.61
CA GLN A 175 4.33 8.07 -4.64
C GLN A 175 4.40 7.56 -3.20
N SER A 176 3.77 6.42 -2.88
CA SER A 176 3.89 5.78 -1.57
C SER A 176 5.22 5.05 -1.36
N ILE A 177 5.98 4.81 -2.43
CA ILE A 177 7.23 4.02 -2.39
C ILE A 177 8.45 4.96 -2.39
N ARG A 178 9.17 4.97 -1.27
CA ARG A 178 10.46 5.66 -1.21
C ARG A 178 11.51 4.89 -2.00
N ILE A 179 12.06 5.49 -3.05
CA ILE A 179 13.16 4.97 -3.85
C ILE A 179 14.48 5.48 -3.28
N ASN A 180 15.43 4.58 -3.03
CA ASN A 180 16.71 4.91 -2.42
C ASN A 180 17.87 4.82 -3.43
N SER A 181 17.74 3.99 -4.47
CA SER A 181 18.77 3.85 -5.51
C SER A 181 18.81 5.10 -6.38
N ASN A 182 20.00 5.63 -6.58
CA ASN A 182 20.20 6.83 -7.39
C ASN A 182 20.52 6.52 -8.87
N ARG A 183 21.06 5.32 -9.19
CA ARG A 183 21.45 4.90 -10.53
C ARG A 183 20.61 3.71 -11.01
N PHE A 184 21.22 2.73 -11.67
CA PHE A 184 20.60 1.54 -12.27
C PHE A 184 20.15 0.46 -11.26
N GLY A 185 20.05 0.78 -9.98
CA GLY A 185 19.40 -0.06 -8.98
C GLY A 185 17.89 0.18 -8.85
N PHE A 186 17.33 1.09 -9.66
CA PHE A 186 15.89 1.42 -9.60
C PHE A 186 15.02 0.21 -9.94
N GLU A 187 15.31 -0.46 -11.04
CA GLU A 187 14.50 -1.57 -11.56
C GLU A 187 14.37 -2.72 -10.54
N PRO A 188 15.46 -3.27 -9.98
CA PRO A 188 15.34 -4.32 -8.96
C PRO A 188 14.79 -3.81 -7.62
N GLU A 189 15.08 -2.56 -7.22
CA GLU A 189 14.54 -1.98 -6.00
C GLU A 189 13.02 -1.84 -6.07
N ILE A 190 12.49 -1.24 -7.14
CA ILE A 190 11.04 -1.03 -7.28
C ILE A 190 10.31 -2.35 -7.40
N THR A 191 10.86 -3.33 -8.14
CA THR A 191 10.31 -4.67 -8.27
C THR A 191 10.16 -5.36 -6.92
N ALA A 192 11.21 -5.35 -6.09
CA ALA A 192 11.17 -5.91 -4.76
C ALA A 192 10.16 -5.20 -3.85
N LYS A 193 10.07 -3.88 -3.93
CA LYS A 193 9.17 -3.07 -3.08
C LYS A 193 7.70 -3.26 -3.44
N VAL A 194 7.35 -3.28 -4.73
CA VAL A 194 5.95 -3.52 -5.16
C VAL A 194 5.51 -4.95 -4.84
N ALA A 195 6.38 -5.94 -5.04
CA ALA A 195 6.11 -7.33 -4.67
C ALA A 195 5.86 -7.50 -3.17
N LYS A 196 6.76 -6.97 -2.33
CA LYS A 196 6.66 -7.07 -0.86
C LYS A 196 5.42 -6.38 -0.30
N ARG A 197 4.96 -5.32 -0.95
CA ARG A 197 3.71 -4.62 -0.58
C ARG A 197 2.46 -5.32 -1.08
N GLY A 198 2.61 -6.36 -1.93
CA GLY A 198 1.52 -7.18 -2.42
C GLY A 198 0.63 -6.45 -3.42
N TYR A 199 1.19 -5.49 -4.17
CA TYR A 199 0.51 -4.89 -5.30
C TYR A 199 0.29 -5.90 -6.42
N ARG A 200 -0.76 -5.69 -7.20
CA ARG A 200 -1.07 -6.53 -8.36
C ARG A 200 -0.21 -6.09 -9.53
N ILE A 201 0.70 -6.96 -9.92
CA ILE A 201 1.63 -6.72 -11.01
C ILE A 201 1.13 -7.48 -12.23
N PHE A 202 1.06 -6.79 -13.36
CA PHE A 202 0.81 -7.37 -14.67
C PHE A 202 2.04 -7.21 -15.53
N GLU A 203 2.26 -8.12 -16.44
CA GLU A 203 3.28 -8.03 -17.48
C GLU A 203 2.60 -8.02 -18.84
N VAL A 204 3.04 -7.12 -19.73
CA VAL A 204 2.51 -7.01 -21.08
C VAL A 204 3.65 -7.01 -22.09
N PRO A 205 3.50 -7.68 -23.24
CA PRO A 205 4.54 -7.71 -24.27
C PRO A 205 4.74 -6.33 -24.88
N ILE A 206 6.02 -5.95 -25.12
CA ILE A 206 6.41 -4.69 -25.75
C ILE A 206 7.42 -4.91 -26.88
N SER A 207 7.44 -3.97 -27.82
CA SER A 207 8.50 -3.87 -28.84
C SER A 207 9.76 -3.28 -28.24
N TYR A 208 10.91 -3.65 -28.77
CA TYR A 208 12.18 -3.17 -28.30
C TYR A 208 13.18 -3.02 -29.44
N TYR A 209 13.74 -1.81 -29.58
CA TYR A 209 14.69 -1.41 -30.62
C TYR A 209 16.05 -1.10 -30.00
N GLY A 210 16.65 -2.08 -29.31
CA GLY A 210 17.88 -1.90 -28.54
C GLY A 210 19.03 -1.35 -29.36
N ARG A 211 19.80 -0.41 -28.79
CA ARG A 211 21.01 0.16 -29.37
C ARG A 211 22.20 -0.79 -29.26
N ASP A 212 23.08 -0.77 -30.27
CA ASP A 212 24.37 -1.43 -30.21
C ASP A 212 25.41 -0.55 -29.47
N TYR A 213 26.56 -1.14 -29.13
CA TYR A 213 27.67 -0.38 -28.50
C TYR A 213 28.11 0.83 -29.30
N TRP A 214 28.09 0.75 -30.62
CA TRP A 214 28.41 1.84 -31.55
C TRP A 214 27.37 2.97 -31.54
N GLU A 215 26.16 2.66 -31.09
CA GLU A 215 25.04 3.60 -30.97
C GLU A 215 24.94 4.23 -29.57
N GLY A 216 26.01 4.10 -28.71
CA GLY A 216 26.15 4.82 -27.45
C GLY A 216 25.50 4.11 -26.23
N LYS A 217 25.45 2.78 -26.22
CA LYS A 217 24.96 2.03 -25.06
C LYS A 217 25.77 2.32 -23.79
N LYS A 218 25.10 2.80 -22.74
CA LYS A 218 25.73 3.32 -21.50
C LYS A 218 25.92 2.24 -20.40
N ILE A 219 25.25 1.09 -20.49
CA ILE A 219 25.25 0.03 -19.46
C ILE A 219 26.54 -0.82 -19.57
N ASN A 220 27.17 -1.08 -18.43
CA ASN A 220 28.40 -1.89 -18.35
C ASN A 220 28.28 -3.01 -17.29
N TRP A 221 29.26 -3.93 -17.21
CA TRP A 221 29.25 -5.09 -16.31
C TRP A 221 29.18 -4.68 -14.80
N LYS A 222 29.67 -3.50 -14.41
CA LYS A 222 29.58 -3.00 -13.03
C LYS A 222 28.12 -2.74 -12.61
N ASP A 223 27.29 -2.35 -13.58
CA ASP A 223 25.86 -2.15 -13.34
C ASP A 223 25.15 -3.47 -13.02
N GLY A 224 25.59 -4.59 -13.65
CA GLY A 224 25.11 -5.93 -13.32
C GLY A 224 25.42 -6.34 -11.87
N PHE A 225 26.61 -6.05 -11.35
CA PHE A 225 26.94 -6.30 -9.94
C PHE A 225 26.12 -5.40 -9.01
N SER A 226 25.88 -4.16 -9.37
CA SER A 226 25.01 -3.24 -8.62
C SER A 226 23.59 -3.75 -8.57
N ALA A 227 23.05 -4.24 -9.69
CA ALA A 227 21.73 -4.85 -9.77
C ALA A 227 21.63 -6.10 -8.88
N LEU A 228 22.62 -7.00 -8.95
CA LEU A 228 22.69 -8.20 -8.11
C LEU A 228 22.68 -7.84 -6.62
N TRP A 229 23.50 -6.89 -6.20
CA TRP A 229 23.52 -6.42 -4.81
C TRP A 229 22.16 -5.85 -4.40
N THR A 230 21.53 -5.07 -5.28
CA THR A 230 20.22 -4.46 -5.04
C THR A 230 19.12 -5.53 -4.91
N ILE A 231 19.12 -6.56 -5.77
CA ILE A 231 18.22 -7.72 -5.67
C ILE A 231 18.36 -8.39 -4.30
N LEU A 232 19.59 -8.71 -3.89
CA LEU A 232 19.82 -9.36 -2.61
C LEU A 232 19.41 -8.46 -1.44
N ARG A 233 19.80 -7.17 -1.48
CA ARG A 233 19.48 -6.19 -0.44
C ARG A 233 17.98 -6.03 -0.24
N TYR A 234 17.25 -5.72 -1.31
CA TYR A 234 15.81 -5.45 -1.23
C TYR A 234 14.94 -6.71 -1.31
N GLY A 235 15.44 -7.77 -1.94
CA GLY A 235 14.77 -9.07 -2.00
C GLY A 235 14.79 -9.80 -0.66
N LEU A 236 15.97 -9.95 -0.02
CA LEU A 236 16.13 -10.71 1.22
C LEU A 236 15.91 -9.84 2.47
N PHE A 237 16.45 -8.62 2.47
CA PHE A 237 16.36 -7.72 3.61
C PHE A 237 15.19 -6.76 3.40
N THR A 238 14.24 -6.74 4.32
CA THR A 238 13.16 -5.75 4.32
C THR A 238 13.78 -4.39 4.60
N ASP A 239 13.53 -3.41 3.75
CA ASP A 239 13.89 -2.02 4.02
C ASP A 239 13.03 -1.51 5.18
N ARG A 240 13.54 -1.70 6.41
CA ARG A 240 12.85 -1.31 7.65
C ARG A 240 12.66 0.20 7.78
N ALA A 241 13.37 0.98 6.99
CA ALA A 241 13.32 2.44 7.05
C ALA A 241 12.15 3.05 6.25
N SER A 242 11.59 2.31 5.28
CA SER A 242 10.54 2.82 4.38
C SER A 242 9.13 2.33 4.68
N GLU A 243 8.96 1.30 5.51
CA GLU A 243 7.62 0.88 5.96
C GLU A 243 7.28 1.53 7.31
N PRO A 244 6.11 2.18 7.47
CA PRO A 244 5.62 2.55 8.79
C PRO A 244 5.64 1.30 9.69
N ARG A 245 6.19 1.41 10.89
CA ARG A 245 6.30 0.28 11.86
C ARG A 245 4.95 -0.39 12.11
N THR A 246 3.89 0.39 12.09
CA THR A 246 2.48 -0.05 12.14
C THR A 246 2.12 -1.04 11.05
N TYR A 247 2.61 -0.84 9.83
CA TYR A 247 2.28 -1.69 8.67
C TYR A 247 2.82 -3.12 8.81
N THR A 248 4.08 -3.27 9.18
CA THR A 248 4.69 -4.60 9.41
C THR A 248 3.94 -5.37 10.51
N GLN A 249 3.42 -4.67 11.51
CA GLN A 249 2.67 -5.26 12.61
C GLN A 249 1.26 -5.68 12.20
N LEU A 250 0.54 -4.83 11.43
CA LEU A 250 -0.79 -5.20 10.89
C LEU A 250 -0.71 -6.44 9.98
N ARG A 251 0.33 -6.53 9.14
CA ARG A 251 0.57 -7.70 8.30
C ARG A 251 0.87 -8.97 9.13
N ARG A 252 1.58 -8.82 10.24
CA ARG A 252 1.81 -9.94 11.20
C ARG A 252 0.52 -10.36 11.87
N ARG A 253 -0.30 -9.43 12.34
CA ARG A 253 -1.63 -9.69 12.93
C ARG A 253 -2.56 -10.38 11.94
N ALA A 254 -2.61 -9.94 10.69
CA ALA A 254 -3.42 -10.56 9.65
C ALA A 254 -3.09 -12.06 9.43
N ARG A 255 -1.88 -12.50 9.74
CA ARG A 255 -1.44 -13.90 9.64
C ARG A 255 -1.88 -14.78 10.80
N LEU A 256 -2.34 -14.22 11.91
CA LEU A 256 -2.82 -14.96 13.08
C LEU A 256 -4.27 -15.44 12.84
N ARG A 257 -4.43 -16.49 12.03
CA ARG A 257 -5.72 -16.95 11.54
C ARG A 257 -6.63 -17.44 12.65
N ASN A 258 -6.11 -18.24 13.59
CA ASN A 258 -6.89 -18.82 14.69
C ASN A 258 -7.28 -17.71 15.68
N TYR A 259 -6.36 -16.79 15.99
CA TYR A 259 -6.65 -15.67 16.86
C TYR A 259 -7.72 -14.72 16.27
N ASN A 260 -7.58 -14.35 15.00
CA ASN A 260 -8.57 -13.47 14.35
C ASN A 260 -9.94 -14.13 14.26
N ARG A 261 -10.00 -15.45 14.00
CA ARG A 261 -11.24 -16.22 14.03
C ARG A 261 -11.85 -16.22 15.44
N TRP A 262 -11.04 -16.41 16.48
CA TRP A 262 -11.51 -16.36 17.86
C TRP A 262 -12.08 -15.00 18.25
N VAL A 263 -11.42 -13.91 17.88
CA VAL A 263 -11.96 -12.54 18.06
C VAL A 263 -13.29 -12.39 17.33
N TRP A 264 -13.35 -12.82 16.05
CA TRP A 264 -14.58 -12.74 15.27
C TRP A 264 -15.74 -13.52 15.90
N GLU A 265 -15.53 -14.74 16.35
CA GLU A 265 -16.57 -15.56 16.96
C GLU A 265 -17.16 -14.93 18.22
N ARG A 266 -16.35 -14.16 18.97
CA ARG A 266 -16.82 -13.43 20.17
C ARG A 266 -17.64 -12.18 19.82
N VAL A 267 -17.30 -11.48 18.76
CA VAL A 267 -17.98 -10.23 18.37
C VAL A 267 -19.15 -10.48 17.41
N ARG A 268 -19.12 -11.56 16.63
CA ARG A 268 -20.11 -11.88 15.59
C ARG A 268 -21.58 -11.83 16.05
N PRO A 269 -21.96 -12.30 17.27
CA PRO A 269 -23.35 -12.25 17.72
C PRO A 269 -23.96 -10.85 17.79
N PHE A 270 -23.11 -9.83 17.88
CA PHE A 270 -23.50 -8.42 18.03
C PHE A 270 -23.40 -7.62 16.73
N VAL A 271 -22.92 -8.24 15.64
CA VAL A 271 -22.72 -7.57 14.35
C VAL A 271 -23.92 -7.80 13.44
N GLY A 272 -24.60 -6.72 13.06
CA GLY A 272 -25.81 -6.70 12.22
C GLY A 272 -25.53 -6.81 10.72
N GLN A 273 -26.36 -6.19 9.88
CA GLN A 273 -26.31 -6.30 8.42
C GLN A 273 -25.68 -5.08 7.73
N ARG A 274 -25.77 -3.90 8.35
CA ARG A 274 -25.25 -2.64 7.81
C ARG A 274 -24.16 -2.10 8.72
N VAL A 275 -22.92 -2.52 8.43
CA VAL A 275 -21.77 -2.40 9.33
C VAL A 275 -20.82 -1.30 8.88
N LEU A 276 -20.44 -0.43 9.80
CA LEU A 276 -19.25 0.41 9.69
C LEU A 276 -18.10 -0.26 10.46
N GLU A 277 -17.06 -0.67 9.76
CA GLU A 277 -15.81 -1.12 10.38
C GLU A 277 -14.83 0.06 10.40
N VAL A 278 -14.49 0.54 11.59
CA VAL A 278 -13.50 1.60 11.80
C VAL A 278 -12.13 0.96 12.04
N GLY A 279 -11.07 1.53 11.45
CA GLY A 279 -9.71 1.01 11.56
C GLY A 279 -9.54 -0.37 10.92
N ALA A 280 -10.14 -0.58 9.74
CA ALA A 280 -10.14 -1.86 9.03
C ALA A 280 -8.73 -2.34 8.62
N GLY A 281 -7.74 -1.42 8.53
CA GLY A 281 -6.34 -1.71 8.27
C GLY A 281 -6.10 -2.54 7.01
N SER A 282 -5.80 -3.83 7.18
CA SER A 282 -5.60 -4.78 6.06
C SER A 282 -6.89 -5.49 5.61
N GLY A 283 -8.05 -5.14 6.15
CA GLY A 283 -9.33 -5.77 5.85
C GLY A 283 -9.45 -7.19 6.44
N THR A 284 -8.75 -7.47 7.52
CA THR A 284 -8.76 -8.81 8.14
C THR A 284 -10.11 -9.14 8.73
N MET A 285 -10.72 -8.22 9.49
CA MET A 285 -12.05 -8.41 10.06
C MET A 285 -13.14 -8.22 9.02
N THR A 286 -12.97 -7.30 8.07
CA THR A 286 -13.89 -7.11 6.91
C THR A 286 -14.21 -8.43 6.22
N ARG A 287 -13.19 -9.30 6.02
CA ARG A 287 -13.39 -10.62 5.36
C ARG A 287 -14.27 -11.58 6.15
N PHE A 288 -14.32 -11.50 7.46
CA PHE A 288 -15.23 -12.29 8.27
C PHE A 288 -16.68 -11.81 8.18
N MET A 289 -16.91 -10.57 7.78
CA MET A 289 -18.22 -9.95 7.65
C MET A 289 -18.89 -10.22 6.28
N TYR A 290 -18.24 -10.94 5.36
CA TYR A 290 -18.81 -11.23 4.03
C TYR A 290 -20.24 -11.78 4.14
N GLY A 291 -21.10 -11.37 3.19
CA GLY A 291 -22.52 -11.75 3.15
C GLY A 291 -23.45 -10.82 3.93
N ARG A 292 -22.94 -9.73 4.52
CA ARG A 292 -23.75 -8.63 5.06
C ARG A 292 -24.31 -7.77 3.94
N GLU A 293 -25.41 -7.07 4.22
CA GLU A 293 -26.07 -6.17 3.25
C GLU A 293 -25.14 -5.04 2.80
N LEU A 294 -24.49 -4.39 3.78
CA LEU A 294 -23.54 -3.32 3.54
C LEU A 294 -22.39 -3.40 4.56
N ILE A 295 -21.17 -3.28 4.06
CA ILE A 295 -19.97 -3.09 4.88
C ILE A 295 -19.29 -1.84 4.39
N VAL A 296 -19.12 -0.84 5.26
CA VAL A 296 -18.22 0.29 5.00
C VAL A 296 -16.95 0.03 5.80
N ALA A 297 -15.89 -0.38 5.11
CA ALA A 297 -14.57 -0.57 5.71
C ALA A 297 -13.82 0.77 5.67
N SER A 298 -13.47 1.31 6.83
CA SER A 298 -12.82 2.62 6.92
C SER A 298 -11.50 2.58 7.67
N ASP A 299 -10.59 3.50 7.29
CA ASP A 299 -9.36 3.75 8.02
C ASP A 299 -8.98 5.23 7.89
N LYS A 300 -8.27 5.79 8.87
CA LYS A 300 -7.80 7.18 8.81
C LYS A 300 -6.57 7.36 7.91
N GLU A 301 -5.76 6.32 7.77
CA GLU A 301 -4.52 6.34 7.03
C GLU A 301 -4.73 6.01 5.55
N THR A 302 -4.42 6.94 4.65
CA THR A 302 -4.56 6.77 3.20
C THR A 302 -3.95 5.47 2.66
N PRO A 303 -2.75 5.02 3.08
CA PRO A 303 -2.18 3.77 2.59
C PRO A 303 -3.02 2.52 2.91
N TYR A 304 -3.79 2.54 4.00
CA TYR A 304 -4.70 1.44 4.34
C TYR A 304 -5.99 1.51 3.55
N VAL A 305 -6.54 2.71 3.36
CA VAL A 305 -7.72 2.94 2.52
C VAL A 305 -7.48 2.45 1.09
N ASP A 306 -6.35 2.79 0.49
CA ASP A 306 -6.02 2.38 -0.87
C ASP A 306 -5.88 0.86 -0.98
N ARG A 307 -5.30 0.24 0.04
CA ARG A 307 -5.21 -1.22 0.10
C ARG A 307 -6.58 -1.88 0.26
N LEU A 308 -7.46 -1.34 1.10
CA LEU A 308 -8.83 -1.82 1.26
C LEU A 308 -9.59 -1.68 -0.06
N ARG A 309 -9.49 -0.53 -0.74
CA ARG A 309 -10.09 -0.32 -2.06
C ARG A 309 -9.63 -1.38 -3.05
N ASN A 310 -8.33 -1.67 -3.10
CA ASN A 310 -7.78 -2.71 -3.96
C ASN A 310 -8.26 -4.10 -3.58
N ALA A 311 -8.27 -4.43 -2.28
CA ALA A 311 -8.66 -5.75 -1.80
C ALA A 311 -10.15 -6.06 -2.05
N PHE A 312 -11.02 -5.03 -2.00
CA PHE A 312 -12.47 -5.20 -2.05
C PHE A 312 -13.14 -4.62 -3.30
N ARG A 313 -12.39 -4.09 -4.26
CA ARG A 313 -12.87 -3.43 -5.49
C ARG A 313 -13.96 -4.21 -6.25
N ARG A 314 -13.89 -5.55 -6.27
CA ARG A 314 -14.83 -6.45 -6.96
C ARG A 314 -15.79 -7.14 -5.99
N ARG A 315 -16.01 -6.58 -4.81
CA ARG A 315 -16.92 -7.16 -3.81
C ARG A 315 -18.13 -6.25 -3.66
N PRO A 316 -19.27 -6.57 -4.32
CA PRO A 316 -20.49 -5.82 -4.12
C PRO A 316 -20.89 -5.86 -2.64
N GLY A 317 -21.41 -4.75 -2.12
CA GLY A 317 -21.77 -4.61 -0.71
C GLY A 317 -20.64 -4.20 0.22
N ILE A 318 -19.40 -4.00 -0.31
CA ILE A 318 -18.28 -3.43 0.46
C ILE A 318 -17.89 -2.10 -0.13
N LEU A 319 -18.03 -1.03 0.64
CA LEU A 319 -17.53 0.30 0.35
C LEU A 319 -16.27 0.56 1.17
N VAL A 320 -15.39 1.41 0.67
CA VAL A 320 -14.15 1.76 1.36
C VAL A 320 -14.04 3.27 1.44
N GLU A 321 -13.98 3.78 2.67
CA GLU A 321 -13.93 5.21 2.95
C GLU A 321 -12.71 5.59 3.79
N ARG A 322 -12.21 6.81 3.59
CA ARG A 322 -11.26 7.38 4.52
C ARG A 322 -12.02 8.07 5.64
N PHE A 323 -11.84 7.60 6.88
CA PHE A 323 -12.54 8.15 8.01
C PHE A 323 -11.74 8.01 9.30
N ASP A 324 -11.69 9.11 10.08
CA ASP A 324 -11.18 9.15 11.44
C ASP A 324 -12.36 9.30 12.40
N LEU A 325 -12.48 8.37 13.36
CA LEU A 325 -13.57 8.37 14.33
C LEU A 325 -13.56 9.59 15.27
N GLU A 326 -12.42 10.28 15.39
CA GLU A 326 -12.30 11.55 16.15
C GLU A 326 -12.73 12.77 15.34
N SER A 327 -13.08 12.62 14.05
CA SER A 327 -13.57 13.69 13.18
C SER A 327 -15.09 13.62 12.99
N ASP A 328 -15.68 14.70 12.50
CA ASP A 328 -17.08 14.69 12.11
C ASP A 328 -17.27 13.78 10.90
N PRO A 329 -18.33 12.96 10.89
CA PRO A 329 -18.56 12.03 9.81
C PRO A 329 -18.90 12.75 8.51
N PRO A 330 -18.29 12.36 7.37
CA PRO A 330 -18.63 12.92 6.06
C PRO A 330 -20.09 12.64 5.70
N GLN A 331 -20.71 13.54 4.92
CA GLN A 331 -22.14 13.45 4.57
C GLN A 331 -22.53 12.11 3.91
N ASN A 332 -21.65 11.52 3.09
CA ASN A 332 -21.90 10.23 2.48
C ASN A 332 -22.01 9.07 3.50
N MET A 333 -21.44 9.20 4.69
CA MET A 333 -21.51 8.16 5.72
C MET A 333 -22.82 8.20 6.53
N THR A 334 -23.38 9.37 6.79
CA THR A 334 -24.59 9.53 7.59
C THR A 334 -25.82 8.91 6.93
N GLY A 335 -25.85 8.84 5.58
CA GLY A 335 -26.94 8.23 4.81
C GLY A 335 -26.99 6.70 4.83
N HIS A 336 -25.94 6.02 5.31
CA HIS A 336 -25.87 4.55 5.25
C HIS A 336 -26.69 3.82 6.31
N ARG A 337 -27.19 4.51 7.36
CA ARG A 337 -28.06 3.93 8.40
C ARG A 337 -27.44 2.66 9.00
N PHE A 338 -26.31 2.77 9.63
CA PHE A 338 -25.58 1.64 10.22
C PHE A 338 -26.36 1.07 11.43
N ASP A 339 -26.54 -0.24 11.45
CA ASP A 339 -27.00 -0.99 12.62
C ASP A 339 -25.85 -1.39 13.54
N THR A 340 -24.62 -1.38 13.02
CA THR A 340 -23.43 -1.73 13.79
C THR A 340 -22.25 -0.86 13.42
N VAL A 341 -21.52 -0.37 14.42
CA VAL A 341 -20.16 0.18 14.31
C VAL A 341 -19.20 -0.75 15.03
N THR A 342 -18.18 -1.24 14.34
CA THR A 342 -17.11 -2.06 14.94
C THR A 342 -15.82 -1.27 15.08
N ALA A 343 -15.20 -1.29 16.26
CA ALA A 343 -13.91 -0.69 16.56
C ALA A 343 -13.00 -1.72 17.24
N ILE A 344 -12.28 -2.51 16.43
CA ILE A 344 -11.46 -3.63 16.90
C ILE A 344 -9.99 -3.21 16.92
N ASN A 345 -9.44 -2.99 18.10
CA ASN A 345 -8.12 -2.40 18.35
C ASN A 345 -7.96 -1.01 17.69
N VAL A 346 -8.86 -0.12 17.98
CA VAL A 346 -8.92 1.26 17.46
C VAL A 346 -8.84 2.29 18.59
N LEU A 347 -9.69 2.17 19.62
CA LEU A 347 -9.81 3.18 20.66
C LEU A 347 -8.52 3.40 21.46
N GLU A 348 -7.66 2.40 21.59
CA GLU A 348 -6.33 2.54 22.20
C GLU A 348 -5.38 3.44 21.43
N HIS A 349 -5.72 3.81 20.18
CA HIS A 349 -4.97 4.70 19.31
C HIS A 349 -5.60 6.10 19.15
N THR A 350 -6.74 6.34 19.81
CA THR A 350 -7.40 7.64 19.76
C THR A 350 -6.89 8.55 20.88
N THR A 351 -6.87 9.83 20.63
CA THR A 351 -6.54 10.85 21.62
C THR A 351 -7.74 11.11 22.53
N ASP A 352 -8.91 11.30 21.93
CA ASP A 352 -10.20 11.52 22.60
C ASP A 352 -11.17 10.36 22.29
N ASP A 353 -11.14 9.34 23.14
CA ASP A 353 -11.95 8.14 22.97
C ASP A 353 -13.46 8.38 23.25
N VAL A 354 -13.81 9.38 24.10
CA VAL A 354 -15.22 9.75 24.35
C VAL A 354 -15.80 10.44 23.10
N ARG A 355 -15.05 11.35 22.46
CA ARG A 355 -15.46 11.93 21.19
C ARG A 355 -15.65 10.85 20.12
N ALA A 356 -14.71 9.92 20.00
CA ALA A 356 -14.81 8.80 19.08
C ALA A 356 -16.09 7.98 19.31
N LEU A 357 -16.42 7.69 20.57
CA LEU A 357 -17.64 6.96 20.91
C LEU A 357 -18.93 7.76 20.62
N ARG A 358 -18.93 9.08 20.85
CA ARG A 358 -20.05 9.95 20.47
C ARG A 358 -20.26 10.00 18.96
N THR A 359 -19.18 10.04 18.18
CA THR A 359 -19.24 9.95 16.72
C THR A 359 -19.83 8.61 16.27
N ALA A 360 -19.40 7.49 16.86
CA ALA A 360 -19.98 6.18 16.60
C ALA A 360 -21.48 6.14 16.94
N HIS A 361 -21.88 6.74 18.08
CA HIS A 361 -23.29 6.84 18.48
C HIS A 361 -24.11 7.65 17.45
N ALA A 362 -23.60 8.76 16.95
CA ALA A 362 -24.28 9.59 15.96
C ALA A 362 -24.55 8.85 14.64
N LEU A 363 -23.62 7.99 14.20
CA LEU A 363 -23.73 7.21 12.97
C LEU A 363 -24.70 6.01 13.03
N LEU A 364 -25.03 5.56 14.24
CA LEU A 364 -25.93 4.41 14.45
C LEU A 364 -27.40 4.80 14.36
N VAL A 365 -28.19 3.92 13.77
CA VAL A 365 -29.64 3.99 13.88
C VAL A 365 -30.11 3.73 15.33
N PRO A 366 -31.33 4.16 15.74
CA PRO A 366 -31.91 3.75 17.00
C PRO A 366 -31.91 2.22 17.16
N GLY A 367 -31.54 1.71 18.33
CA GLY A 367 -31.32 0.27 18.57
C GLY A 367 -30.04 -0.33 18.01
N GLY A 368 -29.23 0.44 17.28
CA GLY A 368 -27.93 0.02 16.73
C GLY A 368 -26.85 -0.19 17.81
N ARG A 369 -25.79 -0.90 17.47
CA ARG A 369 -24.75 -1.35 18.40
C ARG A 369 -23.38 -0.81 18.05
N VAL A 370 -22.62 -0.43 19.06
CA VAL A 370 -21.15 -0.30 18.95
C VAL A 370 -20.48 -1.53 19.53
N VAL A 371 -19.58 -2.16 18.78
CA VAL A 371 -18.83 -3.35 19.20
C VAL A 371 -17.34 -2.98 19.30
N ILE A 372 -16.84 -3.01 20.53
CA ILE A 372 -15.48 -2.58 20.87
C ILE A 372 -14.65 -3.76 21.32
N PHE A 373 -13.43 -3.85 20.80
CA PHE A 373 -12.42 -4.79 21.24
C PHE A 373 -11.12 -4.04 21.48
N VAL A 374 -10.64 -3.97 22.72
CA VAL A 374 -9.48 -3.18 23.14
C VAL A 374 -8.54 -3.96 24.06
N PRO A 375 -7.26 -3.58 24.17
CA PRO A 375 -6.33 -4.18 25.13
C PRO A 375 -6.74 -3.83 26.58
N ALA A 376 -6.74 -4.88 27.44
CA ALA A 376 -7.11 -4.81 28.84
C ALA A 376 -5.90 -4.64 29.76
N GLY A 377 -6.17 -4.06 30.94
CA GLY A 377 -5.26 -4.01 32.08
C GLY A 377 -4.16 -2.94 31.96
N LYS A 378 -4.37 -1.78 32.59
CA LYS A 378 -3.40 -0.66 32.61
C LYS A 378 -2.03 -1.08 33.12
N ALA A 379 -1.98 -2.00 34.10
CA ALA A 379 -0.73 -2.53 34.65
C ALA A 379 0.13 -3.29 33.63
N LEU A 380 -0.47 -3.79 32.53
CA LEU A 380 0.23 -4.49 31.45
C LEU A 380 0.80 -3.55 30.40
N PHE A 381 0.49 -2.23 30.46
CA PHE A 381 1.03 -1.26 29.51
C PHE A 381 2.57 -1.24 29.57
N GLY A 382 3.22 -1.38 28.42
CA GLY A 382 4.67 -1.52 28.39
C GLY A 382 5.32 -1.18 27.06
N SER A 383 6.55 -1.68 26.86
CA SER A 383 7.35 -1.41 25.65
C SER A 383 6.68 -1.93 24.37
N MET A 384 5.92 -3.00 24.47
CA MET A 384 5.17 -3.55 23.31
C MET A 384 4.03 -2.63 22.91
N ASP A 385 3.27 -2.08 23.85
CA ASP A 385 2.18 -1.13 23.57
C ASP A 385 2.71 0.12 22.89
N ARG A 386 3.75 0.73 23.46
CA ARG A 386 4.43 1.88 22.82
C ARG A 386 5.00 1.55 21.45
N GLY A 387 5.48 0.31 21.28
CA GLY A 387 6.02 -0.17 20.00
C GLY A 387 4.99 -0.26 18.88
N ILE A 388 3.71 -0.44 19.20
CA ILE A 388 2.58 -0.50 18.26
C ILE A 388 1.74 0.78 18.23
N GLY A 389 2.13 1.81 19.01
CA GLY A 389 1.45 3.09 19.02
C GLY A 389 0.17 3.12 19.87
N HIS A 390 0.05 2.26 20.88
CA HIS A 390 -1.02 2.37 21.85
C HIS A 390 -0.77 3.55 22.79
N GLU A 391 -1.78 4.38 22.96
CA GLU A 391 -1.79 5.47 23.94
C GLU A 391 -2.16 4.91 25.33
N ARG A 392 -3.03 3.89 25.38
CA ARG A 392 -3.60 3.36 26.63
C ARG A 392 -4.01 1.90 26.54
N ARG A 393 -4.32 1.33 27.71
CA ARG A 393 -5.10 0.12 27.92
C ARG A 393 -6.26 0.43 28.83
N TYR A 394 -7.32 -0.35 28.75
CA TYR A 394 -8.56 -0.10 29.45
C TYR A 394 -8.76 -1.05 30.64
N GLU A 395 -9.33 -0.50 31.71
CA GLU A 395 -10.02 -1.30 32.73
C GLU A 395 -11.51 -1.38 32.37
N MET A 396 -12.19 -2.44 32.86
CA MET A 396 -13.58 -2.71 32.50
C MET A 396 -14.49 -1.51 32.85
N ASP A 397 -14.44 -1.07 34.11
CA ASP A 397 -15.33 -0.02 34.62
C ASP A 397 -15.11 1.30 33.90
N GLU A 398 -13.86 1.61 33.55
CA GLU A 398 -13.51 2.80 32.77
C GLU A 398 -14.14 2.77 31.38
N LEU A 399 -13.99 1.65 30.64
CA LEU A 399 -14.53 1.52 29.30
C LEU A 399 -16.08 1.60 29.33
N LEU A 400 -16.71 0.95 30.29
CA LEU A 400 -18.16 0.97 30.46
C LEU A 400 -18.66 2.37 30.86
N GLY A 401 -17.91 3.10 31.70
CA GLY A 401 -18.21 4.48 32.05
C GLY A 401 -18.22 5.39 30.83
N LYS A 402 -17.17 5.30 29.98
CA LYS A 402 -17.06 6.09 28.73
C LYS A 402 -18.18 5.76 27.72
N LEU A 403 -18.58 4.48 27.61
CA LEU A 403 -19.72 4.10 26.77
C LEU A 403 -21.02 4.74 27.26
N LYS A 404 -21.29 4.70 28.58
CA LYS A 404 -22.49 5.33 29.18
C LYS A 404 -22.46 6.86 28.98
N GLU A 405 -21.31 7.52 29.22
CA GLU A 405 -21.12 8.95 29.00
C GLU A 405 -21.38 9.35 27.54
N SER A 406 -21.13 8.42 26.61
CA SER A 406 -21.35 8.64 25.17
C SER A 406 -22.75 8.27 24.70
N GLY A 407 -23.70 7.97 25.61
CA GLY A 407 -25.11 7.72 25.33
C GLY A 407 -25.46 6.25 25.05
N PHE A 408 -24.57 5.30 25.32
CA PHE A 408 -24.85 3.89 25.13
C PHE A 408 -25.36 3.18 26.38
N GLU A 409 -26.33 2.30 26.21
CA GLU A 409 -26.70 1.26 27.19
C GLU A 409 -25.75 0.06 26.99
N ILE A 410 -25.27 -0.51 28.11
CA ILE A 410 -24.34 -1.64 28.01
C ILE A 410 -25.14 -2.94 27.78
N GLU A 411 -24.91 -3.56 26.64
CA GLU A 411 -25.54 -4.84 26.28
C GLU A 411 -24.64 -6.03 26.66
N TYR A 412 -23.33 -5.91 26.52
CA TYR A 412 -22.37 -6.98 26.83
C TYR A 412 -21.03 -6.41 27.27
N ALA A 413 -20.36 -7.08 28.20
CA ALA A 413 -18.98 -6.83 28.55
C ALA A 413 -18.29 -8.13 28.98
N GLY A 414 -17.04 -8.32 28.57
CA GLY A 414 -16.29 -9.53 28.89
C GLY A 414 -14.81 -9.42 28.56
N PHE A 415 -14.03 -10.36 29.07
CA PHE A 415 -12.61 -10.49 28.79
C PHE A 415 -12.34 -11.57 27.75
N GLN A 416 -11.14 -11.51 27.15
CA GLN A 416 -10.63 -12.54 26.24
C GLN A 416 -9.11 -12.67 26.36
N ASN A 417 -8.61 -13.89 26.07
CA ASN A 417 -7.19 -14.21 25.96
C ASN A 417 -6.44 -14.10 27.30
N ARG A 418 -6.95 -14.81 28.32
CA ARG A 418 -6.33 -14.89 29.64
C ARG A 418 -4.93 -15.51 29.59
N ALA A 419 -4.75 -16.56 28.79
CA ALA A 419 -3.49 -17.29 28.68
C ALA A 419 -2.31 -16.40 28.19
N ALA A 420 -2.57 -15.40 27.34
CA ALA A 420 -1.53 -14.54 26.82
C ALA A 420 -1.06 -13.44 27.79
N LYS A 421 -1.73 -13.22 28.93
CA LYS A 421 -1.36 -12.15 29.88
C LYS A 421 0.08 -12.30 30.39
N LEU A 422 0.45 -13.50 30.83
CA LEU A 422 1.80 -13.76 31.35
C LEU A 422 2.85 -13.59 30.26
N ALA A 423 2.61 -14.14 29.07
CA ALA A 423 3.52 -14.02 27.94
C ALA A 423 3.69 -12.56 27.49
N TRP A 424 2.62 -11.78 27.50
CA TRP A 424 2.67 -10.35 27.21
C TRP A 424 3.49 -9.60 28.26
N TRP A 425 3.21 -9.83 29.55
CA TRP A 425 3.92 -9.19 30.66
C TRP A 425 5.42 -9.46 30.58
N LEU A 426 5.84 -10.72 30.39
CA LEU A 426 7.24 -11.11 30.25
C LEU A 426 7.91 -10.36 29.08
N ASN A 427 7.29 -10.34 27.90
CA ASN A 427 7.86 -9.67 26.72
C ASN A 427 7.93 -8.15 26.89
N ALA A 428 6.90 -7.52 27.49
CA ALA A 428 6.79 -6.08 27.60
C ALA A 428 7.59 -5.50 28.79
N LYS A 429 7.56 -6.17 29.94
CA LYS A 429 8.12 -5.65 31.19
C LYS A 429 9.52 -6.23 31.52
N VAL A 430 9.73 -7.53 31.25
CA VAL A 430 10.99 -8.19 31.59
C VAL A 430 11.97 -8.07 30.42
N PHE A 431 11.57 -8.43 29.23
CA PHE A 431 12.47 -8.39 28.07
C PHE A 431 12.50 -7.06 27.32
N GLY A 432 11.67 -6.09 27.69
CA GLY A 432 11.63 -4.76 27.07
C GLY A 432 11.38 -4.76 25.55
N ARG A 433 10.78 -5.82 25.01
CA ARG A 433 10.56 -6.00 23.57
C ARG A 433 9.53 -5.01 23.05
N ARG A 434 9.77 -4.47 21.86
CA ARG A 434 8.84 -3.55 21.17
C ARG A 434 7.92 -4.25 20.17
N ALA A 435 8.12 -5.55 19.91
CA ALA A 435 7.28 -6.38 19.05
C ALA A 435 7.49 -7.87 19.38
N LEU A 436 6.46 -8.69 19.19
CA LEU A 436 6.58 -10.16 19.30
C LEU A 436 7.43 -10.71 18.13
N PRO A 437 8.39 -11.61 18.40
CA PRO A 437 9.07 -12.38 17.38
C PRO A 437 8.07 -13.17 16.52
N SER A 438 8.33 -13.28 15.22
CA SER A 438 7.42 -13.98 14.29
C SER A 438 7.23 -15.46 14.61
N ALA A 439 8.26 -16.12 15.16
CA ALA A 439 8.16 -17.51 15.62
C ALA A 439 7.22 -17.65 16.81
N GLN A 440 7.34 -16.78 17.83
CA GLN A 440 6.44 -16.78 18.99
C GLN A 440 4.99 -16.50 18.59
N SER A 441 4.76 -15.58 17.64
CA SER A 441 3.42 -15.27 17.12
C SER A 441 2.78 -16.48 16.43
N ARG A 442 3.55 -17.26 15.66
CA ARG A 442 3.06 -18.50 15.02
C ARG A 442 2.74 -19.59 16.02
N ILE A 443 3.62 -19.82 16.99
CA ILE A 443 3.39 -20.79 18.08
C ILE A 443 2.15 -20.40 18.87
N PHE A 444 2.00 -19.12 19.23
CA PHE A 444 0.80 -18.62 19.90
C PHE A 444 -0.45 -18.91 19.08
N ASP A 445 -0.47 -18.57 17.79
CA ASP A 445 -1.64 -18.80 16.92
C ASP A 445 -2.00 -20.28 16.81
N SER A 446 -1.01 -21.17 16.75
CA SER A 446 -1.24 -22.64 16.76
C SER A 446 -1.85 -23.16 18.07
N LEU A 447 -1.57 -22.49 19.19
CA LEU A 447 -2.09 -22.87 20.51
C LEU A 447 -3.44 -22.21 20.85
N VAL A 448 -3.91 -21.26 20.04
CA VAL A 448 -5.19 -20.55 20.29
C VAL A 448 -6.38 -21.51 20.45
N PRO A 449 -6.55 -22.61 19.66
CA PRO A 449 -7.64 -23.55 19.88
C PRO A 449 -7.64 -24.16 21.29
N LEU A 450 -6.44 -24.49 21.82
CA LEU A 450 -6.29 -25.01 23.17
C LEU A 450 -6.61 -23.93 24.22
N PHE A 451 -6.07 -22.72 24.06
CA PHE A 451 -6.34 -21.61 24.99
C PHE A 451 -7.83 -21.29 25.05
N ARG A 452 -8.50 -21.30 23.90
CA ARG A 452 -9.95 -21.10 23.82
C ARG A 452 -10.74 -22.17 24.59
N ALA A 453 -10.39 -23.44 24.42
CA ALA A 453 -11.03 -24.54 25.13
C ALA A 453 -10.87 -24.45 26.66
N LEU A 454 -9.71 -23.95 27.13
CA LEU A 454 -9.41 -23.77 28.56
C LEU A 454 -10.01 -22.50 29.16
N GLU A 455 -10.31 -21.48 28.34
CA GLU A 455 -10.74 -20.16 28.82
C GLU A 455 -12.23 -20.11 29.15
N GLY A 456 -13.05 -20.88 28.45
CA GLY A 456 -14.53 -20.81 28.54
C GLY A 456 -15.10 -19.52 27.93
N ASP A 457 -16.41 -19.33 28.16
CA ASP A 457 -17.15 -18.24 27.48
C ASP A 457 -17.08 -16.89 28.18
N ASN A 458 -16.76 -16.83 29.49
CA ASN A 458 -16.73 -15.56 30.23
C ASN A 458 -15.59 -15.56 31.29
N PRO A 459 -14.31 -15.42 30.89
CA PRO A 459 -13.22 -15.36 31.84
C PRO A 459 -13.28 -14.09 32.70
N SER A 460 -12.90 -14.20 33.97
CA SER A 460 -12.87 -13.08 34.93
C SER A 460 -11.74 -12.05 34.63
N SER A 461 -10.81 -12.38 33.76
CA SER A 461 -9.72 -11.50 33.31
C SER A 461 -9.17 -11.93 31.97
N GLY A 462 -8.58 -11.00 31.21
CA GLY A 462 -8.01 -11.30 29.89
C GLY A 462 -6.94 -10.27 29.48
N LEU A 463 -6.30 -10.50 28.34
CA LEU A 463 -5.40 -9.55 27.70
C LEU A 463 -6.19 -8.49 26.93
N SER A 464 -7.44 -8.78 26.58
CA SER A 464 -8.35 -7.92 25.84
C SER A 464 -9.71 -7.83 26.50
N LEU A 465 -10.40 -6.72 26.25
CA LEU A 465 -11.77 -6.42 26.65
C LEU A 465 -12.67 -6.40 25.41
N ILE A 466 -13.88 -6.93 25.56
CA ILE A 466 -14.98 -6.76 24.62
C ILE A 466 -16.05 -5.98 25.34
N ALA A 467 -16.55 -4.93 24.72
CA ALA A 467 -17.72 -4.20 25.22
C ALA A 467 -18.68 -3.92 24.06
N VAL A 468 -19.98 -4.10 24.31
CA VAL A 468 -21.03 -3.79 23.37
C VAL A 468 -21.97 -2.78 24.00
N GLY A 469 -22.06 -1.62 23.35
CA GLY A 469 -23.03 -0.58 23.71
C GLY A 469 -24.16 -0.55 22.71
N ARG A 470 -25.41 -0.38 23.17
CA ARG A 470 -26.59 -0.22 22.35
C ARG A 470 -27.07 1.22 22.41
N LYS A 471 -27.40 1.81 21.27
CA LYS A 471 -28.10 3.08 21.21
C LYS A 471 -29.55 2.89 21.56
N ALA A 472 -30.12 3.72 22.43
CA ALA A 472 -31.53 3.68 22.75
C ALA A 472 -32.42 3.71 21.49
N ALA A 473 -33.61 3.06 21.56
CA ALA A 473 -34.51 2.95 20.42
C ALA A 473 -35.18 4.28 20.08
#